data_684a8f2a43a3c3a9b2867b02aaa97196
#
_entry.id   684a8f2a43a3c3a9b2867b02aaa97196
#
_cell.length_a   1.000
_cell.length_b   1.000
_cell.length_c   1.000
_cell.angle_alpha   90.00
_cell.angle_beta   90.00
_cell.angle_gamma   90.00
#
_symmetry.space_group_name_H-M   'P 1'
#
loop_
_entity.id
_entity.type
_entity.pdbx_description
1 polymer ?
#
loop_
_entity_poly.entity_id
_entity_poly.type
_entity_poly.pdbx_seq_one_letter_code
_entity_poly.pdbx_strand_id
1 'polypeptide(L)'
;MNIEITEYKGQTLAEVTGIPIQSPQEALELLINCAYQGAEKIIIHADQLMPDFFDLKTGIAGEILQKVSTYQLRLAIVGDFSQYSSKSLQDFIFESNKVGRVNFVASVEEAKEKLCA
;
A
#
# COMPACT_ATOMS: atom_id res chain seq x y z
N MET A 1 1.76 12.58 -11.53
CA MET A 1 2.09 12.73 -10.11
C MET A 1 0.92 13.36 -9.39
N ASN A 2 0.19 12.59 -8.61
CA ASN A 2 -1.06 13.06 -8.07
C ASN A 2 -1.42 12.36 -6.77
N ILE A 3 -1.79 13.17 -5.76
CA ILE A 3 -2.38 12.69 -4.51
C ILE A 3 -3.79 13.26 -4.47
N GLU A 4 -4.79 12.40 -4.51
CA GLU A 4 -6.17 12.81 -4.48
C GLU A 4 -6.79 12.42 -3.15
N ILE A 5 -7.27 13.41 -2.41
CA ILE A 5 -7.93 13.17 -1.12
C ILE A 5 -9.42 13.09 -1.37
N THR A 6 -10.03 11.98 -0.96
CA THR A 6 -11.46 11.74 -1.16
C THR A 6 -12.07 11.19 0.12
N GLU A 7 -13.39 11.08 0.13
CA GLU A 7 -14.10 10.47 1.25
C GLU A 7 -14.89 9.27 0.78
N TYR A 8 -14.92 8.24 1.62
CA TYR A 8 -15.67 7.01 1.34
C TYR A 8 -16.28 6.54 2.65
N LYS A 9 -17.60 6.43 2.70
CA LYS A 9 -18.35 6.03 3.90
C LYS A 9 -17.96 6.89 5.11
N GLY A 10 -17.77 8.19 4.90
CA GLY A 10 -17.43 9.13 5.96
C GLY A 10 -15.97 9.08 6.40
N GLN A 11 -15.12 8.36 5.71
CA GLN A 11 -13.71 8.23 6.05
C GLN A 11 -12.83 8.85 4.96
N THR A 12 -11.74 9.48 5.37
CA THR A 12 -10.85 10.18 4.45
C THR A 12 -9.80 9.22 3.90
N LEU A 13 -9.68 9.22 2.58
CA LEU A 13 -8.72 8.38 1.85
C LEU A 13 -7.80 9.24 1.00
N ALA A 14 -6.58 8.77 0.77
CA ALA A 14 -5.71 9.32 -0.27
C ALA A 14 -5.51 8.25 -1.34
N GLU A 15 -5.72 8.62 -2.59
CA GLU A 15 -5.33 7.77 -3.72
C GLU A 15 -4.16 8.42 -4.41
N VAL A 16 -3.07 7.68 -4.57
CA VAL A 16 -1.82 8.18 -5.15
C VAL A 16 -1.59 7.52 -6.48
N THR A 17 -1.35 8.34 -7.51
CA THR A 17 -1.04 7.85 -8.86
C THR A 17 0.16 8.60 -9.42
N GLY A 18 0.92 7.94 -10.29
CA GLY A 18 1.99 8.58 -11.05
C GLY A 18 3.21 9.03 -10.25
N ILE A 19 3.34 8.63 -9.00
CA ILE A 19 4.51 8.95 -8.17
C ILE A 19 5.33 7.67 -8.01
N PRO A 20 6.55 7.60 -8.59
CA PRO A 20 7.40 6.41 -8.38
C PRO A 20 7.82 6.31 -6.92
N ILE A 21 7.83 5.10 -6.40
CA ILE A 21 8.29 4.81 -5.03
C ILE A 21 9.50 3.89 -5.16
N GLN A 22 10.70 4.44 -5.00
CA GLN A 22 11.93 3.76 -5.35
C GLN A 22 12.75 3.31 -4.14
N SER A 23 12.27 3.61 -2.93
CA SER A 23 12.94 3.20 -1.70
C SER A 23 11.95 3.19 -0.55
N PRO A 24 12.26 2.48 0.56
CA PRO A 24 11.43 2.57 1.76
C PRO A 24 11.31 3.98 2.30
N GLN A 25 12.36 4.78 2.16
CA GLN A 25 12.34 6.18 2.62
C GLN A 25 11.35 7.00 1.80
N GLU A 26 11.32 6.83 0.47
CA GLU A 26 10.35 7.52 -0.37
C GLU A 26 8.92 7.09 -0.04
N ALA A 27 8.72 5.80 0.22
CA ALA A 27 7.41 5.30 0.64
C ALA A 27 6.97 6.00 1.92
N LEU A 28 7.85 6.08 2.92
CA LEU A 28 7.52 6.72 4.18
C LEU A 28 7.17 8.19 4.01
N GLU A 29 7.95 8.91 3.21
CA GLU A 29 7.71 10.33 2.95
C GLU A 29 6.35 10.55 2.31
N LEU A 30 6.00 9.70 1.35
CA LEU A 30 4.70 9.77 0.69
C LEU A 30 3.55 9.50 1.66
N LEU A 31 3.69 8.47 2.49
CA LEU A 31 2.66 8.11 3.45
C LEU A 31 2.46 9.21 4.50
N ILE A 32 3.54 9.80 4.98
CA ILE A 32 3.47 10.90 5.94
C ILE A 32 2.82 12.12 5.31
N ASN A 33 3.14 12.42 4.05
CA ASN A 33 2.52 13.52 3.32
C ASN A 33 1.00 13.34 3.25
N CYS A 34 0.53 12.13 2.93
CA CYS A 34 -0.90 11.83 2.92
C CYS A 34 -1.52 12.02 4.29
N ALA A 35 -0.85 11.57 5.34
CA ALA A 35 -1.35 11.70 6.71
C ALA A 35 -1.48 13.16 7.13
N TYR A 36 -0.51 14.00 6.74
CA TYR A 36 -0.59 15.43 6.99
C TYR A 36 -1.79 16.08 6.31
N GLN A 37 -2.24 15.52 5.20
CA GLN A 37 -3.43 16.00 4.50
C GLN A 37 -4.72 15.42 5.07
N GLY A 38 -4.63 14.68 6.17
CA GLY A 38 -5.78 14.11 6.86
C GLY A 38 -6.14 12.70 6.45
N ALA A 39 -5.33 12.05 5.63
CA ALA A 39 -5.63 10.71 5.12
C ALA A 39 -4.67 9.68 5.72
N GLU A 40 -5.16 8.89 6.66
CA GLU A 40 -4.40 7.78 7.25
C GLU A 40 -4.65 6.46 6.54
N LYS A 41 -5.56 6.45 5.57
CA LYS A 41 -5.89 5.31 4.72
C LYS A 41 -5.48 5.67 3.31
N ILE A 42 -4.55 4.91 2.74
CA ILE A 42 -3.85 5.33 1.54
C ILE A 42 -3.88 4.20 0.52
N ILE A 43 -4.19 4.55 -0.73
CA ILE A 43 -4.21 3.62 -1.86
C ILE A 43 -3.06 3.97 -2.78
N ILE A 44 -2.21 2.99 -3.06
CA ILE A 44 -1.16 3.11 -4.08
C ILE A 44 -1.33 2.00 -5.10
N HIS A 45 -0.60 2.08 -6.20
CA HIS A 45 -0.65 1.08 -7.26
C HIS A 45 0.68 0.32 -7.32
N ALA A 46 0.60 -0.96 -7.61
CA ALA A 46 1.78 -1.84 -7.60
C ALA A 46 2.84 -1.37 -8.58
N ASP A 47 2.43 -0.77 -9.72
CA ASP A 47 3.37 -0.30 -10.72
C ASP A 47 4.16 0.93 -10.29
N GLN A 48 3.79 1.58 -9.19
CA GLN A 48 4.56 2.68 -8.61
C GLN A 48 5.75 2.16 -7.80
N LEU A 49 5.71 0.89 -7.36
CA LEU A 49 6.72 0.32 -6.48
C LEU A 49 7.88 -0.24 -7.29
N MET A 50 9.10 -0.08 -6.75
CA MET A 50 10.27 -0.68 -7.37
C MET A 50 10.11 -2.21 -7.41
N PRO A 51 10.67 -2.87 -8.44
CA PRO A 51 10.55 -4.33 -8.56
C PRO A 51 11.06 -5.09 -7.33
N ASP A 52 12.07 -4.55 -6.65
CA ASP A 52 12.66 -5.18 -5.46
C ASP A 52 11.66 -5.33 -4.32
N PHE A 53 10.58 -4.54 -4.31
CA PHE A 53 9.51 -4.69 -3.32
C PHE A 53 8.96 -6.13 -3.35
N PHE A 54 8.80 -6.68 -4.56
CA PHE A 54 8.19 -7.99 -4.76
C PHE A 54 9.19 -9.14 -4.66
N ASP A 55 10.46 -8.83 -4.40
CA ASP A 55 11.48 -9.83 -4.08
C ASP A 55 11.73 -9.79 -2.57
N LEU A 56 11.17 -10.77 -1.86
CA LEU A 56 11.21 -10.75 -0.39
C LEU A 56 12.61 -10.79 0.18
N LYS A 57 13.59 -11.30 -0.58
CA LYS A 57 14.99 -11.36 -0.11
C LYS A 57 15.57 -9.98 0.13
N THR A 58 15.05 -8.95 -0.53
CA THR A 58 15.57 -7.59 -0.37
C THR A 58 15.19 -6.99 0.98
N GLY A 59 14.13 -7.49 1.61
CA GLY A 59 13.63 -6.95 2.86
C GLY A 59 12.82 -5.67 2.71
N ILE A 60 12.66 -5.16 1.49
CA ILE A 60 12.02 -3.87 1.24
C ILE A 60 10.54 -3.89 1.61
N ALA A 61 9.83 -4.96 1.22
CA ALA A 61 8.41 -5.07 1.56
C ALA A 61 8.20 -5.08 3.07
N GLY A 62 8.99 -5.88 3.79
CA GLY A 62 8.89 -5.94 5.24
C GLY A 62 9.20 -4.61 5.91
N GLU A 63 10.18 -3.89 5.40
CA GLU A 63 10.54 -2.59 5.93
C GLU A 63 9.41 -1.59 5.75
N ILE A 64 8.78 -1.57 4.58
CA ILE A 64 7.64 -0.68 4.31
C ILE A 64 6.45 -1.04 5.20
N LEU A 65 6.14 -2.33 5.33
CA LEU A 65 5.05 -2.77 6.20
C LEU A 65 5.29 -2.33 7.65
N GLN A 66 6.52 -2.42 8.11
CA GLN A 66 6.85 -2.00 9.48
C GLN A 66 6.60 -0.51 9.66
N LYS A 67 6.94 0.31 8.67
CA LYS A 67 6.70 1.76 8.75
C LYS A 67 5.21 2.08 8.78
N VAL A 68 4.42 1.39 7.96
CA VAL A 68 2.96 1.56 7.97
C VAL A 68 2.40 1.26 9.35
N SER A 69 2.87 0.20 9.98
CA SER A 69 2.41 -0.20 11.30
C SER A 69 2.87 0.81 12.38
N THR A 70 4.14 1.22 12.33
CA THR A 70 4.71 2.15 13.32
C THR A 70 3.96 3.47 13.33
N TYR A 71 3.59 3.98 12.16
CA TYR A 71 2.88 5.25 12.04
C TYR A 71 1.36 5.09 12.10
N GLN A 72 0.88 3.88 12.35
CA GLN A 72 -0.54 3.55 12.52
C GLN A 72 -1.38 3.94 11.30
N LEU A 73 -0.79 3.75 10.12
CA LEU A 73 -1.47 3.99 8.85
C LEU A 73 -2.08 2.70 8.33
N ARG A 74 -2.91 2.80 7.31
CA ARG A 74 -3.43 1.65 6.57
C ARG A 74 -3.20 1.88 5.10
N LEU A 75 -2.77 0.83 4.41
CA LEU A 75 -2.35 0.91 3.02
C LEU A 75 -3.05 -0.17 2.21
N ALA A 76 -3.44 0.17 0.99
CA ALA A 76 -3.87 -0.81 0.00
C ALA A 76 -3.01 -0.64 -1.24
N ILE A 77 -2.54 -1.76 -1.79
CA ILE A 77 -1.72 -1.80 -2.99
C ILE A 77 -2.55 -2.49 -4.07
N VAL A 78 -2.89 -1.73 -5.11
CA VAL A 78 -3.73 -2.23 -6.20
C VAL A 78 -2.85 -2.79 -7.31
N GLY A 79 -3.09 -4.04 -7.69
CA GLY A 79 -2.32 -4.67 -8.77
C GLY A 79 -2.78 -6.08 -9.07
N ASP A 80 -2.14 -6.68 -10.06
CA ASP A 80 -2.35 -8.08 -10.41
C ASP A 80 -1.21 -8.91 -9.83
N PHE A 81 -1.46 -9.53 -8.69
CA PHE A 81 -0.43 -10.30 -7.98
C PHE A 81 -0.38 -11.76 -8.42
N SER A 82 -1.27 -12.17 -9.31
CA SER A 82 -1.25 -13.54 -9.86
C SER A 82 -0.06 -13.76 -10.80
N GLN A 83 0.56 -12.68 -11.28
CA GLN A 83 1.72 -12.77 -12.15
C GLN A 83 3.00 -13.24 -11.43
N TYR A 84 2.98 -13.21 -10.09
CA TYR A 84 4.16 -13.61 -9.30
C TYR A 84 4.04 -15.07 -8.92
N SER A 85 5.05 -15.88 -9.30
CA SER A 85 5.04 -17.31 -9.06
C SER A 85 5.67 -17.73 -7.74
N SER A 86 6.32 -16.80 -7.04
CA SER A 86 6.98 -17.11 -5.77
C SER A 86 5.95 -17.49 -4.70
N LYS A 87 6.10 -18.69 -4.15
CA LYS A 87 5.22 -19.12 -3.07
C LYS A 87 5.42 -18.28 -1.83
N SER A 88 6.66 -17.90 -1.53
CA SER A 88 6.93 -17.04 -0.37
C SER A 88 6.22 -15.70 -0.49
N LEU A 89 6.23 -15.10 -1.68
CA LEU A 89 5.51 -13.84 -1.89
C LEU A 89 4.01 -14.03 -1.77
N GLN A 90 3.45 -15.11 -2.31
CA GLN A 90 2.02 -15.36 -2.20
C GLN A 90 1.61 -15.57 -0.75
N ASP A 91 2.41 -16.30 0.03
CA ASP A 91 2.16 -16.48 1.45
C ASP A 91 2.22 -15.15 2.21
N PHE A 92 3.20 -14.32 1.87
CA PHE A 92 3.36 -12.99 2.47
C PHE A 92 2.13 -12.12 2.21
N ILE A 93 1.64 -12.11 0.97
CA ILE A 93 0.45 -11.35 0.58
C ILE A 93 -0.77 -11.87 1.34
N PHE A 94 -0.93 -13.19 1.42
CA PHE A 94 -2.05 -13.80 2.13
C PHE A 94 -2.06 -13.38 3.60
N GLU A 95 -0.92 -13.45 4.28
CA GLU A 95 -0.81 -13.09 5.68
C GLU A 95 -1.05 -11.59 5.89
N SER A 96 -0.52 -10.76 4.99
CA SER A 96 -0.72 -9.32 5.05
C SER A 96 -2.20 -8.96 4.93
N ASN A 97 -2.90 -9.60 4.00
CA ASN A 97 -4.34 -9.36 3.82
C ASN A 97 -5.15 -9.81 5.03
N LYS A 98 -4.68 -10.85 5.71
CA LYS A 98 -5.34 -11.36 6.91
C LYS A 98 -5.24 -10.38 8.06
N VAL A 99 -4.06 -9.78 8.24
CA VAL A 99 -3.85 -8.75 9.27
C VAL A 99 -4.60 -7.47 8.93
N GLY A 100 -4.62 -7.08 7.65
CA GLY A 100 -5.41 -5.94 7.17
C GLY A 100 -4.76 -4.57 7.31
N ARG A 101 -3.52 -4.49 7.78
CA ARG A 101 -2.80 -3.22 7.85
C ARG A 101 -2.33 -2.79 6.47
N VAL A 102 -1.79 -3.73 5.70
CA VAL A 102 -1.46 -3.53 4.30
C VAL A 102 -2.23 -4.57 3.50
N ASN A 103 -3.05 -4.11 2.57
CA ASN A 103 -3.95 -4.95 1.80
C ASN A 103 -3.52 -4.98 0.34
N PHE A 104 -3.35 -6.17 -0.23
CA PHE A 104 -3.01 -6.35 -1.64
C PHE A 104 -4.31 -6.71 -2.36
N VAL A 105 -4.77 -5.84 -3.24
CA VAL A 105 -6.11 -5.93 -3.83
C VAL A 105 -6.05 -5.76 -5.35
N ALA A 106 -7.13 -6.14 -6.03
CA ALA A 106 -7.17 -6.14 -7.49
C ALA A 106 -7.74 -4.85 -8.08
N SER A 107 -8.42 -4.03 -7.27
CA SER A 107 -9.07 -2.82 -7.78
C SER A 107 -9.13 -1.74 -6.71
N VAL A 108 -9.35 -0.50 -7.16
CA VAL A 108 -9.54 0.64 -6.26
C VAL A 108 -10.80 0.45 -5.42
N GLU A 109 -11.86 -0.10 -6.01
CA GLU A 109 -13.10 -0.38 -5.27
C GLU A 109 -12.84 -1.35 -4.11
N GLU A 110 -12.10 -2.41 -4.39
CA GLU A 110 -11.75 -3.36 -3.33
C GLU A 110 -10.87 -2.71 -2.26
N ALA A 111 -9.95 -1.82 -2.68
CA ALA A 111 -9.11 -1.08 -1.74
C ALA A 111 -9.95 -0.26 -0.78
N LYS A 112 -10.94 0.48 -1.30
CA LYS A 112 -11.83 1.30 -0.48
C LYS A 112 -12.62 0.45 0.51
N GLU A 113 -13.13 -0.69 0.05
CA GLU A 113 -13.88 -1.61 0.91
C GLU A 113 -13.02 -2.11 2.07
N LYS A 114 -11.78 -2.53 1.78
CA LYS A 114 -10.89 -3.07 2.80
C LYS A 114 -10.44 -2.01 3.79
N LEU A 115 -10.13 -0.81 3.32
CA LEU A 115 -9.60 0.25 4.18
C LEU A 115 -10.69 0.84 5.07
N CYS A 116 -11.94 0.84 4.61
CA CYS A 116 -13.05 1.49 5.31
C CYS A 116 -14.03 0.51 5.92
N ALA A 117 -13.65 -0.75 6.00
CA ALA A 117 -14.51 -1.78 6.58
C ALA A 117 -14.68 -1.59 8.09
#